data_8bb4ff718166b89440274f6fd5a93e39
#
_entry.id   8bb4ff718166b89440274f6fd5a93e39
#
_cell.length_a   1.000
_cell.length_b   1.000
_cell.length_c   1.000
_cell.angle_alpha   90.00
_cell.angle_beta   90.00
_cell.angle_gamma   90.00
#
_symmetry.space_group_name_H-M   'P 1'
#
loop_
_entity.id
_entity.type
_entity.pdbx_description
1 polymer ?
#
loop_
_entity_poly.entity_id
_entity_poly.type
_entity_poly.pdbx_seq_one_letter_code
_entity_poly.pdbx_strand_id
1 'polypeptide(L)'
;MKKVLIPALALTMALSFAGCSKSEKTGSTAETKETVKTDYDVVVVGAGGAGLTAAITAAENGASVVVVEKMAAIGGNTALSGGEMAAPGNWLQQKEGIEDSADKFYEDVMKGGDYKANPELVRVLADNALSAAEWLRDDIKVDFEDKMMFFGGHSVMRSLVPHNESGVEIIQKLKAKADELGITVLTNTKATELVETDKKVTGVKATTKDGHVTFTASKGVVLATGGFGSNIEMRKEYNPEMDEKILSTCSPGSTGDGIVMAEKIGAATVDMSYIQTYPTCDITSGTLLYVGDVRLAGRSILVNKEGKRFVEELERRDVISKAVTEQTGGVSYMFWDEASMEASGVKEAHPEEYERLIKEKHLVKADTIEEAAAFFGIDAEALKKTIADYNQYAADGKDLEFNKRGKLVAFGEGPYYIMVSQPSVHHTMGGVVINTNAQVLDKDGKAISGLYAAGEVTGGIHGGNRLGGNAIVEIFVSGRTAADTIVADNK
;
A
#
# COMPACT_ATOMS: atom_id res chain seq x y z
N MET A 1 50.89 -19.03 -23.77
CA MET A 1 52.06 -18.15 -23.66
C MET A 1 51.71 -16.77 -24.16
N LYS A 2 51.65 -15.81 -23.32
CA LYS A 2 52.05 -14.41 -23.33
C LYS A 2 51.29 -13.68 -22.23
N LYS A 3 52.00 -13.48 -21.12
CA LYS A 3 51.62 -12.59 -20.00
C LYS A 3 51.90 -11.16 -20.45
N VAL A 4 50.93 -10.26 -20.17
CA VAL A 4 51.16 -8.83 -20.24
C VAL A 4 51.04 -8.28 -18.83
N LEU A 5 52.16 -7.79 -18.29
CA LEU A 5 52.25 -7.02 -17.05
C LEU A 5 51.92 -5.53 -17.38
N ILE A 6 51.20 -4.89 -16.48
CA ILE A 6 51.02 -3.43 -16.42
C ILE A 6 51.70 -2.96 -15.13
N PRO A 7 52.60 -1.96 -15.16
CA PRO A 7 53.32 -1.49 -13.99
C PRO A 7 52.56 -0.45 -13.18
N ALA A 8 52.68 -0.57 -11.86
CA ALA A 8 52.25 0.44 -10.88
C ALA A 8 53.22 1.63 -10.92
N LEU A 9 52.70 2.82 -10.98
CA LEU A 9 53.45 4.08 -10.85
C LEU A 9 53.19 4.64 -9.45
N ALA A 10 54.20 4.54 -8.58
CA ALA A 10 54.25 5.21 -7.28
C ALA A 10 54.88 6.56 -7.46
N LEU A 11 54.18 7.62 -7.03
CA LEU A 11 54.72 9.00 -7.01
C LEU A 11 54.92 9.41 -5.54
N THR A 12 56.20 9.40 -5.14
CA THR A 12 56.70 9.97 -3.89
C THR A 12 56.93 11.46 -4.08
N MET A 13 56.35 12.31 -3.22
CA MET A 13 56.81 13.73 -3.07
C MET A 13 57.29 13.96 -1.67
N ALA A 14 58.53 14.49 -1.66
CA ALA A 14 59.34 14.75 -0.48
C ALA A 14 58.91 16.03 0.25
N LEU A 15 59.10 15.97 1.59
CA LEU A 15 58.98 17.12 2.50
C LEU A 15 60.10 18.14 2.25
N SER A 16 59.74 19.43 2.31
CA SER A 16 60.68 20.50 2.64
C SER A 16 60.09 21.30 3.79
N PHE A 17 60.79 21.25 4.91
CA PHE A 17 60.58 22.12 6.08
C PHE A 17 61.24 23.47 5.82
N ALA A 18 60.51 24.55 6.05
CA ALA A 18 61.08 25.83 6.39
C ALA A 18 60.11 26.51 7.39
N GLY A 19 60.63 26.77 8.59
CA GLY A 19 59.90 27.37 9.68
C GLY A 19 59.86 28.90 9.58
N CYS A 20 58.94 29.48 10.26
CA CYS A 20 59.02 30.57 11.24
C CYS A 20 57.74 31.38 11.38
N SER A 21 57.34 31.45 12.60
CA SER A 21 56.78 32.54 13.41
C SER A 21 55.26 32.76 13.44
N LYS A 22 54.79 32.62 14.64
CA LYS A 22 53.62 33.13 15.36
C LYS A 22 52.74 34.15 14.66
N SER A 23 51.44 33.78 14.56
CA SER A 23 50.29 34.64 14.90
C SER A 23 49.11 33.79 15.25
N GLU A 24 48.70 33.82 16.52
CA GLU A 24 47.43 33.29 17.00
C GLU A 24 46.30 34.10 16.37
N LYS A 25 45.45 33.41 15.61
CA LYS A 25 44.06 33.80 15.40
C LYS A 25 43.24 32.52 15.50
N THR A 26 42.65 32.30 16.69
CA THR A 26 41.51 31.43 16.93
C THR A 26 40.37 31.87 16.03
N GLY A 27 40.26 31.23 14.90
CA GLY A 27 39.08 31.24 14.08
C GLY A 27 38.31 29.94 14.31
N SER A 28 37.46 29.93 15.35
CA SER A 28 36.42 28.95 15.49
C SER A 28 35.48 29.13 14.30
N THR A 29 35.58 28.28 13.27
CA THR A 29 34.50 28.03 12.33
C THR A 29 33.43 27.30 13.15
N ALA A 30 32.56 28.07 13.79
CA ALA A 30 31.26 27.55 14.20
C ALA A 30 30.56 27.11 12.89
N GLU A 31 30.45 25.80 12.69
CA GLU A 31 29.43 25.27 11.82
C GLU A 31 28.10 25.84 12.30
N THR A 32 27.56 26.79 11.59
CA THR A 32 26.18 27.24 11.80
C THR A 32 25.31 26.03 11.53
N LYS A 33 24.90 25.32 12.61
CA LYS A 33 23.78 24.40 12.52
C LYS A 33 22.61 25.21 11.97
N GLU A 34 22.22 24.94 10.73
CA GLU A 34 20.97 25.46 10.22
C GLU A 34 19.87 25.07 11.21
N THR A 35 19.27 26.06 11.84
CA THR A 35 18.14 25.83 12.74
C THR A 35 16.96 25.40 11.87
N VAL A 36 16.54 24.15 12.03
CA VAL A 36 15.34 23.63 11.35
C VAL A 36 14.16 24.53 11.73
N LYS A 37 13.44 25.06 10.74
CA LYS A 37 12.20 25.79 10.97
C LYS A 37 11.22 24.87 11.70
N THR A 38 10.55 25.35 12.73
CA THR A 38 9.67 24.57 13.60
C THR A 38 8.22 25.06 13.62
N ASP A 39 7.96 26.25 13.08
CA ASP A 39 6.64 26.88 13.13
C ASP A 39 5.99 26.86 11.77
N TYR A 40 4.84 26.19 11.67
CA TYR A 40 4.06 26.00 10.46
C TYR A 40 2.57 26.22 10.71
N ASP A 41 1.79 26.37 9.64
CA ASP A 41 0.33 26.35 9.73
C ASP A 41 -0.18 24.93 9.95
N VAL A 42 0.36 23.97 9.21
CA VAL A 42 -0.03 22.56 9.27
C VAL A 42 1.18 21.67 9.46
N VAL A 43 1.12 20.75 10.40
CA VAL A 43 2.06 19.65 10.55
C VAL A 43 1.39 18.35 10.10
N VAL A 44 1.99 17.66 9.13
CA VAL A 44 1.52 16.36 8.65
C VAL A 44 2.45 15.28 9.18
N VAL A 45 1.90 14.25 9.80
CA VAL A 45 2.65 13.11 10.36
C VAL A 45 2.49 11.90 9.45
N GLY A 46 3.57 11.54 8.74
CA GLY A 46 3.62 10.47 7.74
C GLY A 46 3.72 10.99 6.30
N ALA A 47 4.70 10.48 5.55
CA ALA A 47 4.94 10.84 4.14
C ALA A 47 4.53 9.72 3.17
N GLY A 48 3.44 9.01 3.48
CA GLY A 48 2.74 8.13 2.54
C GLY A 48 1.83 8.92 1.59
N GLY A 49 1.06 8.22 0.77
CA GLY A 49 0.14 8.86 -0.19
C GLY A 49 -0.84 9.84 0.46
N ALA A 50 -1.47 9.47 1.59
CA ALA A 50 -2.40 10.35 2.32
C ALA A 50 -1.71 11.63 2.83
N GLY A 51 -0.54 11.49 3.45
CA GLY A 51 0.18 12.63 4.02
C GLY A 51 0.70 13.60 2.98
N LEU A 52 1.28 13.10 1.88
CA LEU A 52 1.71 13.94 0.77
C LEU A 52 0.53 14.66 0.11
N THR A 53 -0.61 13.97 -0.04
CA THR A 53 -1.84 14.58 -0.56
C THR A 53 -2.34 15.69 0.35
N ALA A 54 -2.43 15.45 1.65
CA ALA A 54 -2.85 16.45 2.62
C ALA A 54 -1.90 17.67 2.62
N ALA A 55 -0.59 17.41 2.54
CA ALA A 55 0.41 18.48 2.51
C ALA A 55 0.30 19.34 1.25
N ILE A 56 0.16 18.72 0.07
CA ILE A 56 0.00 19.41 -1.21
C ILE A 56 -1.27 20.26 -1.20
N THR A 57 -2.42 19.65 -0.85
CA THR A 57 -3.69 20.35 -0.83
C THR A 57 -3.70 21.51 0.17
N ALA A 58 -3.11 21.36 1.36
CA ALA A 58 -2.99 22.44 2.32
C ALA A 58 -2.10 23.58 1.81
N ALA A 59 -1.00 23.26 1.14
CA ALA A 59 -0.09 24.27 0.56
C ALA A 59 -0.74 25.00 -0.63
N GLU A 60 -1.48 24.30 -1.49
CA GLU A 60 -2.27 24.93 -2.58
C GLU A 60 -3.33 25.88 -2.04
N ASN A 61 -3.86 25.62 -0.83
CA ASN A 61 -4.75 26.51 -0.10
C ASN A 61 -4.02 27.61 0.71
N GLY A 62 -2.70 27.78 0.51
CA GLY A 62 -1.89 28.86 1.06
C GLY A 62 -1.33 28.62 2.47
N ALA A 63 -1.42 27.43 3.01
CA ALA A 63 -0.83 27.09 4.32
C ALA A 63 0.68 26.78 4.20
N SER A 64 1.47 27.17 5.19
CA SER A 64 2.82 26.66 5.35
C SER A 64 2.80 25.28 5.97
N VAL A 65 3.50 24.30 5.35
CA VAL A 65 3.37 22.88 5.71
C VAL A 65 4.73 22.24 5.96
N VAL A 66 4.81 21.38 6.98
CA VAL A 66 5.89 20.41 7.16
C VAL A 66 5.34 19.00 7.23
N VAL A 67 6.01 18.06 6.58
CA VAL A 67 5.73 16.62 6.68
C VAL A 67 6.86 15.97 7.47
N VAL A 68 6.53 15.21 8.52
CA VAL A 68 7.49 14.45 9.32
C VAL A 68 7.30 12.96 9.05
N GLU A 69 8.39 12.27 8.68
CA GLU A 69 8.39 10.84 8.35
C GLU A 69 9.45 10.12 9.17
N LYS A 70 9.06 9.03 9.86
CA LYS A 70 9.99 8.28 10.72
C LYS A 70 10.97 7.41 9.93
N MET A 71 10.60 6.96 8.74
CA MET A 71 11.45 6.15 7.88
C MET A 71 12.48 7.00 7.14
N ALA A 72 13.53 6.35 6.63
CA ALA A 72 14.54 7.01 5.80
C ALA A 72 14.01 7.35 4.39
N ALA A 73 12.95 6.69 3.95
CA ALA A 73 12.31 6.89 2.66
C ALA A 73 10.82 7.24 2.85
N ILE A 74 10.30 8.04 1.95
CA ILE A 74 8.88 8.37 1.86
C ILE A 74 8.09 7.27 1.13
N GLY A 75 6.76 7.30 1.20
CA GLY A 75 5.84 6.50 0.39
C GLY A 75 5.06 5.46 1.18
N GLY A 76 5.61 4.91 2.26
CA GLY A 76 4.92 3.93 3.10
C GLY A 76 4.32 2.77 2.31
N ASN A 77 3.12 2.31 2.69
CA ASN A 77 2.41 1.23 1.99
C ASN A 77 2.01 1.60 0.56
N THR A 78 1.81 2.88 0.24
CA THR A 78 1.49 3.33 -1.11
C THR A 78 2.60 2.97 -2.09
N ALA A 79 3.87 3.22 -1.75
CA ALA A 79 5.01 2.86 -2.60
C ALA A 79 5.23 1.34 -2.74
N LEU A 80 4.77 0.54 -1.76
CA LEU A 80 4.87 -0.92 -1.78
C LEU A 80 3.70 -1.61 -2.50
N SER A 81 2.69 -0.85 -2.92
CA SER A 81 1.51 -1.36 -3.65
C SER A 81 1.68 -1.21 -5.15
N GLY A 82 0.84 -1.91 -5.92
CA GLY A 82 0.70 -1.67 -7.37
C GLY A 82 0.09 -0.30 -7.69
N GLY A 83 -0.51 0.37 -6.70
CA GLY A 83 -1.08 1.71 -6.87
C GLY A 83 -2.44 1.74 -7.55
N GLU A 84 -3.07 0.59 -7.78
CA GLU A 84 -4.37 0.53 -8.45
C GLU A 84 -5.42 1.30 -7.66
N MET A 85 -6.18 2.14 -8.36
CA MET A 85 -7.14 3.07 -7.78
C MET A 85 -8.55 2.83 -8.30
N ALA A 86 -9.49 2.50 -7.42
CA ALA A 86 -10.90 2.39 -7.77
C ALA A 86 -11.52 3.77 -8.04
N ALA A 87 -11.98 4.02 -9.27
CA ALA A 87 -12.58 5.29 -9.68
C ALA A 87 -13.85 5.03 -10.52
N PRO A 88 -15.05 5.20 -9.95
CA PRO A 88 -16.31 4.96 -10.69
C PRO A 88 -16.54 6.05 -11.74
N GLY A 89 -16.93 5.64 -12.95
CA GLY A 89 -17.21 6.56 -14.05
C GLY A 89 -15.96 7.15 -14.73
N ASN A 90 -14.78 6.54 -14.53
CA ASN A 90 -13.52 7.03 -15.07
C ASN A 90 -13.47 6.99 -16.60
N TRP A 91 -12.48 7.66 -17.18
CA TRP A 91 -12.31 7.84 -18.63
C TRP A 91 -12.11 6.53 -19.41
N LEU A 92 -11.55 5.49 -18.79
CA LEU A 92 -11.40 4.18 -19.45
C LEU A 92 -12.73 3.42 -19.46
N GLN A 93 -13.50 3.49 -18.39
CA GLN A 93 -14.87 2.93 -18.38
C GLN A 93 -15.75 3.59 -19.44
N GLN A 94 -15.67 4.92 -19.59
CA GLN A 94 -16.38 5.66 -20.64
C GLN A 94 -15.96 5.19 -22.05
N LYS A 95 -14.65 4.99 -22.28
CA LYS A 95 -14.10 4.50 -23.54
C LYS A 95 -14.57 3.07 -23.87
N GLU A 96 -14.68 2.21 -22.84
CA GLU A 96 -15.10 0.80 -23.00
C GLU A 96 -16.63 0.59 -22.90
N GLY A 97 -17.40 1.64 -22.65
CA GLY A 97 -18.84 1.55 -22.50
C GLY A 97 -19.31 0.85 -21.21
N ILE A 98 -18.48 0.86 -20.18
CA ILE A 98 -18.81 0.31 -18.86
C ILE A 98 -19.60 1.36 -18.06
N GLU A 99 -20.86 1.05 -17.74
CA GLU A 99 -21.69 1.91 -16.90
C GLU A 99 -21.32 1.75 -15.42
N ASP A 100 -20.88 2.83 -14.80
CA ASP A 100 -20.53 2.90 -13.37
C ASP A 100 -20.93 4.27 -12.78
N SER A 101 -21.04 4.31 -11.44
CA SER A 101 -21.42 5.52 -10.73
C SER A 101 -20.93 5.48 -9.28
N ALA A 102 -20.93 6.66 -8.62
CA ALA A 102 -20.67 6.78 -7.19
C ALA A 102 -21.65 5.91 -6.37
N ASP A 103 -22.93 5.81 -6.77
CA ASP A 103 -23.92 4.98 -6.07
C ASP A 103 -23.59 3.48 -6.20
N LYS A 104 -23.21 3.01 -7.38
CA LYS A 104 -22.81 1.63 -7.59
C LYS A 104 -21.52 1.30 -6.82
N PHE A 105 -20.58 2.24 -6.77
CA PHE A 105 -19.36 2.09 -5.98
C PHE A 105 -19.65 2.07 -4.48
N TYR A 106 -20.52 2.95 -3.99
CA TYR A 106 -21.01 2.96 -2.60
C TYR A 106 -21.58 1.59 -2.20
N GLU A 107 -22.47 1.02 -3.00
CA GLU A 107 -23.07 -0.29 -2.73
C GLU A 107 -22.02 -1.40 -2.72
N ASP A 108 -21.05 -1.38 -3.64
CA ASP A 108 -19.96 -2.35 -3.65
C ASP A 108 -19.09 -2.25 -2.38
N VAL A 109 -18.76 -1.04 -1.92
CA VAL A 109 -17.98 -0.82 -0.71
C VAL A 109 -18.74 -1.31 0.52
N MET A 110 -20.01 -0.93 0.66
CA MET A 110 -20.86 -1.36 1.78
C MET A 110 -20.99 -2.88 1.83
N LYS A 111 -21.32 -3.50 0.69
CA LYS A 111 -21.44 -4.96 0.58
C LYS A 111 -20.09 -5.65 0.81
N GLY A 112 -19.02 -5.13 0.22
CA GLY A 112 -17.66 -5.67 0.35
C GLY A 112 -17.14 -5.63 1.78
N GLY A 113 -17.56 -4.62 2.56
CA GLY A 113 -17.29 -4.45 3.99
C GLY A 113 -18.29 -5.13 4.92
N ASP A 114 -19.15 -6.03 4.40
CA ASP A 114 -20.19 -6.75 5.16
C ASP A 114 -21.20 -5.80 5.84
N TYR A 115 -21.47 -4.63 5.24
CA TYR A 115 -22.34 -3.56 5.78
C TYR A 115 -21.94 -3.08 7.19
N LYS A 116 -20.65 -3.19 7.53
CA LYS A 116 -20.10 -2.76 8.82
C LYS A 116 -19.42 -1.39 8.75
N ALA A 117 -19.20 -0.87 7.54
CA ALA A 117 -18.64 0.46 7.35
C ALA A 117 -19.61 1.57 7.78
N ASN A 118 -19.08 2.73 8.14
CA ASN A 118 -19.87 3.94 8.37
C ASN A 118 -20.43 4.47 7.03
N PRO A 119 -21.78 4.49 6.83
CA PRO A 119 -22.38 4.89 5.55
C PRO A 119 -22.02 6.29 5.11
N GLU A 120 -21.84 7.23 6.06
CA GLU A 120 -21.52 8.62 5.75
C GLU A 120 -20.08 8.75 5.22
N LEU A 121 -19.12 8.01 5.81
CA LEU A 121 -17.74 7.99 5.33
C LEU A 121 -17.62 7.30 3.97
N VAL A 122 -18.36 6.21 3.76
CA VAL A 122 -18.42 5.53 2.45
C VAL A 122 -19.02 6.45 1.40
N ARG A 123 -20.02 7.28 1.76
CA ARG A 123 -20.59 8.26 0.83
C ARG A 123 -19.56 9.30 0.42
N VAL A 124 -18.81 9.86 1.39
CA VAL A 124 -17.69 10.78 1.09
C VAL A 124 -16.68 10.16 0.15
N LEU A 125 -16.28 8.91 0.41
CA LEU A 125 -15.37 8.17 -0.46
C LEU A 125 -15.92 8.04 -1.88
N ALA A 126 -17.17 7.57 -2.02
CA ALA A 126 -17.76 7.28 -3.31
C ALA A 126 -18.00 8.54 -4.15
N ASP A 127 -18.46 9.62 -3.54
CA ASP A 127 -18.76 10.88 -4.23
C ASP A 127 -17.49 11.60 -4.71
N ASN A 128 -16.35 11.39 -4.04
CA ASN A 128 -15.10 12.07 -4.35
C ASN A 128 -14.07 11.21 -5.08
N ALA A 129 -14.36 9.92 -5.32
CA ALA A 129 -13.39 8.98 -5.90
C ALA A 129 -12.95 9.37 -7.32
N LEU A 130 -13.89 9.77 -8.18
CA LEU A 130 -13.57 10.19 -9.55
C LEU A 130 -12.74 11.47 -9.56
N SER A 131 -13.14 12.48 -8.80
CA SER A 131 -12.41 13.76 -8.74
C SER A 131 -10.99 13.59 -8.17
N ALA A 132 -10.79 12.64 -7.26
CA ALA A 132 -9.45 12.31 -6.75
C ALA A 132 -8.57 11.66 -7.84
N ALA A 133 -9.15 10.78 -8.67
CA ALA A 133 -8.43 10.18 -9.80
C ALA A 133 -8.09 11.21 -10.89
N GLU A 134 -9.01 12.11 -11.20
CA GLU A 134 -8.78 13.21 -12.13
C GLU A 134 -7.70 14.16 -11.62
N TRP A 135 -7.70 14.53 -10.34
CA TRP A 135 -6.65 15.32 -9.73
C TRP A 135 -5.27 14.64 -9.85
N LEU A 136 -5.17 13.34 -9.61
CA LEU A 136 -3.91 12.60 -9.81
C LEU A 136 -3.43 12.65 -11.26
N ARG A 137 -4.34 12.49 -12.23
CA ARG A 137 -4.01 12.54 -13.66
C ARG A 137 -3.66 13.96 -14.10
N ASP A 138 -4.51 14.95 -13.73
CA ASP A 138 -4.49 16.28 -14.34
C ASP A 138 -3.57 17.27 -13.61
N ASP A 139 -3.47 17.21 -12.27
CA ASP A 139 -2.67 18.13 -11.47
C ASP A 139 -1.35 17.50 -11.00
N ILE A 140 -1.38 16.28 -10.51
CA ILE A 140 -0.19 15.56 -10.03
C ILE A 140 0.60 14.92 -11.20
N LYS A 141 -0.06 14.71 -12.36
CA LYS A 141 0.54 14.11 -13.56
C LYS A 141 0.98 12.66 -13.38
N VAL A 142 0.21 11.90 -12.62
CA VAL A 142 0.36 10.45 -12.58
C VAL A 142 0.03 9.88 -13.96
N ASP A 143 0.94 9.07 -14.49
CA ASP A 143 0.73 8.37 -15.74
C ASP A 143 -0.07 7.08 -15.45
N PHE A 144 -1.23 6.92 -16.09
CA PHE A 144 -2.08 5.75 -15.97
C PHE A 144 -2.04 4.94 -17.26
N GLU A 145 -1.92 3.61 -17.13
CA GLU A 145 -2.00 2.67 -18.25
C GLU A 145 -3.37 2.73 -18.92
N ASP A 146 -3.42 2.35 -20.21
CA ASP A 146 -4.70 2.24 -20.97
C ASP A 146 -5.39 0.89 -20.68
N LYS A 147 -5.42 0.50 -19.42
CA LYS A 147 -6.05 -0.72 -18.90
C LYS A 147 -6.63 -0.52 -17.52
N MET A 148 -7.57 -1.35 -17.15
CA MET A 148 -8.14 -1.41 -15.79
C MET A 148 -8.00 -2.81 -15.20
N MET A 149 -8.01 -2.90 -13.86
CA MET A 149 -8.10 -4.17 -13.14
C MET A 149 -9.49 -4.39 -12.54
N PHE A 150 -9.87 -5.67 -12.43
CA PHE A 150 -11.12 -6.11 -11.82
C PHE A 150 -10.84 -6.88 -10.53
N PHE A 151 -10.97 -6.19 -9.42
CA PHE A 151 -10.79 -6.82 -8.10
C PHE A 151 -12.06 -7.49 -7.60
N GLY A 152 -11.89 -8.58 -6.84
CA GLY A 152 -12.99 -9.31 -6.21
C GLY A 152 -13.83 -8.44 -5.29
N GLY A 153 -15.15 -8.60 -5.37
CA GLY A 153 -16.13 -7.83 -4.60
C GLY A 153 -16.70 -6.61 -5.33
N HIS A 154 -16.02 -6.07 -6.34
CA HIS A 154 -16.59 -5.04 -7.21
C HIS A 154 -17.59 -5.62 -8.19
N SER A 155 -18.64 -4.85 -8.49
CA SER A 155 -19.67 -5.23 -9.49
C SER A 155 -19.23 -4.99 -10.93
N VAL A 156 -18.29 -4.06 -11.16
CA VAL A 156 -17.71 -3.74 -12.46
C VAL A 156 -16.22 -3.47 -12.35
N MET A 157 -15.50 -3.60 -13.46
CA MET A 157 -14.10 -3.23 -13.58
C MET A 157 -13.98 -1.71 -13.51
N ARG A 158 -13.22 -1.17 -12.53
CA ARG A 158 -13.09 0.27 -12.30
C ARG A 158 -11.70 0.73 -11.81
N SER A 159 -10.79 -0.20 -11.56
CA SER A 159 -9.50 0.18 -10.97
C SER A 159 -8.53 0.61 -12.06
N LEU A 160 -8.18 1.90 -12.05
CA LEU A 160 -7.13 2.48 -12.86
C LEU A 160 -5.77 1.94 -12.41
N VAL A 161 -4.85 1.76 -13.34
CA VAL A 161 -3.54 1.17 -13.10
C VAL A 161 -2.48 2.23 -13.41
N PRO A 162 -1.64 2.63 -12.44
CA PRO A 162 -0.54 3.55 -12.70
C PRO A 162 0.55 2.86 -13.53
N HIS A 163 1.41 3.65 -14.16
CA HIS A 163 2.51 3.16 -14.98
C HIS A 163 3.37 2.14 -14.24
N ASN A 164 3.71 1.05 -14.92
CA ASN A 164 4.44 -0.11 -14.38
C ASN A 164 3.74 -0.81 -13.21
N GLU A 165 2.42 -0.66 -13.04
CA GLU A 165 1.67 -1.26 -11.92
C GLU A 165 2.33 -0.97 -10.58
N SER A 166 2.71 0.30 -10.34
CA SER A 166 3.56 0.67 -9.21
C SER A 166 3.10 1.94 -8.50
N GLY A 167 2.82 1.82 -7.21
CA GLY A 167 2.57 2.96 -6.34
C GLY A 167 3.79 3.90 -6.19
N VAL A 168 4.99 3.46 -6.60
CA VAL A 168 6.19 4.31 -6.66
C VAL A 168 5.97 5.47 -7.63
N GLU A 169 5.33 5.23 -8.79
CA GLU A 169 4.96 6.28 -9.75
C GLU A 169 4.17 7.40 -9.06
N ILE A 170 3.13 7.02 -8.32
CA ILE A 170 2.28 7.97 -7.58
C ILE A 170 3.12 8.78 -6.59
N ILE A 171 3.94 8.11 -5.78
CA ILE A 171 4.77 8.78 -4.74
C ILE A 171 5.80 9.72 -5.36
N GLN A 172 6.42 9.34 -6.47
CA GLN A 172 7.38 10.20 -7.17
C GLN A 172 6.72 11.49 -7.70
N LYS A 173 5.52 11.38 -8.27
CA LYS A 173 4.77 12.55 -8.77
C LYS A 173 4.29 13.44 -7.62
N LEU A 174 3.75 12.86 -6.54
CA LEU A 174 3.39 13.63 -5.34
C LEU A 174 4.62 14.34 -4.74
N LYS A 175 5.77 13.66 -4.66
CA LYS A 175 7.00 14.28 -4.16
C LYS A 175 7.46 15.44 -5.05
N ALA A 176 7.43 15.26 -6.36
CA ALA A 176 7.77 16.34 -7.30
C ALA A 176 6.86 17.56 -7.13
N LYS A 177 5.55 17.36 -6.95
CA LYS A 177 4.60 18.43 -6.68
C LYS A 177 4.84 19.10 -5.33
N ALA A 178 5.14 18.31 -4.29
CA ALA A 178 5.50 18.85 -2.97
C ALA A 178 6.77 19.72 -3.03
N ASP A 179 7.77 19.33 -3.83
CA ASP A 179 8.99 20.12 -4.05
C ASP A 179 8.70 21.41 -4.81
N GLU A 180 7.86 21.38 -5.85
CA GLU A 180 7.40 22.55 -6.59
C GLU A 180 6.75 23.58 -5.66
N LEU A 181 5.95 23.11 -4.70
CA LEU A 181 5.25 23.95 -3.71
C LEU A 181 6.15 24.37 -2.53
N GLY A 182 7.41 23.92 -2.47
CA GLY A 182 8.34 24.24 -1.40
C GLY A 182 7.98 23.57 -0.05
N ILE A 183 7.25 22.45 -0.06
CA ILE A 183 6.88 21.72 1.15
C ILE A 183 8.10 21.05 1.76
N THR A 184 8.35 21.30 3.04
CA THR A 184 9.43 20.65 3.79
C THR A 184 9.03 19.22 4.17
N VAL A 185 9.77 18.20 3.68
CA VAL A 185 9.58 16.80 4.05
C VAL A 185 10.81 16.30 4.80
N LEU A 186 10.63 15.95 6.08
CA LEU A 186 11.70 15.54 7.00
C LEU A 186 11.63 14.03 7.24
N THR A 187 12.49 13.26 6.61
CA THR A 187 12.66 11.82 6.88
C THR A 187 13.48 11.60 8.15
N ASN A 188 13.53 10.34 8.67
CA ASN A 188 14.18 9.99 9.93
C ASN A 188 13.74 10.89 11.11
N THR A 189 12.50 11.37 11.07
CA THR A 189 11.90 12.27 12.04
C THR A 189 10.64 11.61 12.61
N LYS A 190 10.81 10.91 13.74
CA LYS A 190 9.72 10.13 14.35
C LYS A 190 8.87 11.02 15.25
N ALA A 191 7.62 11.27 14.90
CA ALA A 191 6.62 11.84 15.80
C ALA A 191 6.38 10.90 16.99
N THR A 192 6.32 11.45 18.20
CA THR A 192 6.22 10.68 19.43
C THR A 192 5.07 11.11 20.33
N GLU A 193 4.60 12.35 20.19
CA GLU A 193 3.55 12.91 21.04
C GLU A 193 2.85 14.07 20.33
N LEU A 194 1.52 14.14 20.46
CA LEU A 194 0.74 15.31 20.10
C LEU A 194 0.84 16.38 21.20
N VAL A 195 1.03 17.63 20.81
CA VAL A 195 1.09 18.77 21.75
C VAL A 195 -0.26 19.43 21.83
N GLU A 196 -0.80 19.53 23.05
CA GLU A 196 -2.06 20.24 23.30
C GLU A 196 -1.81 21.56 24.04
N THR A 197 -2.54 22.58 23.63
CA THR A 197 -2.64 23.87 24.34
C THR A 197 -4.13 24.24 24.41
N ASP A 198 -4.64 24.47 25.60
CA ASP A 198 -6.05 24.83 25.83
C ASP A 198 -7.05 23.87 25.16
N LYS A 199 -6.79 22.56 25.22
CA LYS A 199 -7.58 21.49 24.60
C LYS A 199 -7.60 21.51 23.05
N LYS A 200 -6.70 22.23 22.42
CA LYS A 200 -6.46 22.21 20.98
C LYS A 200 -5.11 21.55 20.70
N VAL A 201 -5.05 20.66 19.72
CA VAL A 201 -3.78 20.12 19.22
C VAL A 201 -3.07 21.23 18.44
N THR A 202 -1.88 21.61 18.89
CA THR A 202 -1.11 22.75 18.38
C THR A 202 0.28 22.36 17.89
N GLY A 203 0.57 21.05 17.80
CA GLY A 203 1.86 20.61 17.30
C GLY A 203 2.18 19.15 17.59
N VAL A 204 3.42 18.79 17.31
CA VAL A 204 3.95 17.44 17.43
C VAL A 204 5.36 17.47 18.02
N LYS A 205 5.64 16.65 19.03
CA LYS A 205 7.01 16.33 19.43
C LYS A 205 7.54 15.20 18.54
N ALA A 206 8.78 15.35 18.10
CA ALA A 206 9.46 14.35 17.30
C ALA A 206 10.88 14.10 17.79
N THR A 207 11.39 12.92 17.44
CA THR A 207 12.78 12.53 17.67
C THR A 207 13.49 12.41 16.33
N THR A 208 14.67 13.01 16.24
CA THR A 208 15.59 12.95 15.11
C THR A 208 16.93 12.37 15.57
N LYS A 209 17.86 12.16 14.64
CA LYS A 209 19.25 11.78 14.99
C LYS A 209 19.97 12.81 15.87
N ASP A 210 19.56 14.08 15.81
CA ASP A 210 20.16 15.21 16.54
C ASP A 210 19.47 15.49 17.88
N GLY A 211 18.45 14.73 18.25
CA GLY A 211 17.69 14.86 19.50
C GLY A 211 16.19 15.11 19.28
N HIS A 212 15.58 15.76 20.28
CA HIS A 212 14.15 16.06 20.27
C HIS A 212 13.87 17.42 19.63
N VAL A 213 12.78 17.51 18.91
CA VAL A 213 12.27 18.74 18.29
C VAL A 213 10.76 18.81 18.48
N THR A 214 10.23 20.01 18.62
CA THR A 214 8.77 20.25 18.63
C THR A 214 8.42 21.10 17.42
N PHE A 215 7.50 20.60 16.60
CA PHE A 215 6.91 21.35 15.50
C PHE A 215 5.59 21.94 15.99
N THR A 216 5.40 23.25 15.83
CA THR A 216 4.15 23.93 16.13
C THR A 216 3.28 24.03 14.88
N ALA A 217 1.96 23.96 15.06
CA ALA A 217 0.95 23.98 14.03
C ALA A 217 -0.13 25.01 14.38
N SER A 218 -0.14 26.18 13.77
CA SER A 218 -1.11 27.24 14.09
C SER A 218 -2.54 26.84 13.74
N LYS A 219 -2.72 26.04 12.67
CA LYS A 219 -4.03 25.53 12.23
C LYS A 219 -4.33 24.13 12.79
N GLY A 220 -3.34 23.24 12.85
CA GLY A 220 -3.51 21.90 13.43
C GLY A 220 -2.59 20.84 12.81
N VAL A 221 -2.85 19.59 13.20
CA VAL A 221 -2.06 18.41 12.83
C VAL A 221 -2.92 17.45 12.02
N VAL A 222 -2.35 16.90 10.93
CA VAL A 222 -2.94 15.79 10.17
C VAL A 222 -2.15 14.50 10.46
N LEU A 223 -2.79 13.51 11.05
CA LEU A 223 -2.24 12.15 11.17
C LEU A 223 -2.46 11.38 9.86
N ALA A 224 -1.36 10.95 9.24
CA ALA A 224 -1.35 10.15 8.02
C ALA A 224 -0.32 9.01 8.13
N THR A 225 -0.27 8.39 9.31
CA THR A 225 0.79 7.47 9.75
C THR A 225 0.65 6.05 9.24
N GLY A 226 -0.40 5.75 8.47
CA GLY A 226 -0.77 4.40 8.10
C GLY A 226 -1.32 3.58 9.27
N GLY A 227 -1.53 2.28 9.02
CA GLY A 227 -2.09 1.35 10.00
C GLY A 227 -1.05 0.73 10.93
N PHE A 228 -1.37 -0.47 11.44
CA PHE A 228 -0.53 -1.20 12.39
C PHE A 228 -0.16 -2.63 11.91
N GLY A 229 -0.25 -2.89 10.61
CA GLY A 229 -0.02 -4.23 10.04
C GLY A 229 1.37 -4.83 10.29
N SER A 230 2.39 -4.02 10.58
CA SER A 230 3.74 -4.48 10.94
C SER A 230 3.99 -4.55 12.45
N ASN A 231 3.00 -4.22 13.28
CA ASN A 231 3.09 -4.33 14.74
C ASN A 231 2.42 -5.62 15.23
N ILE A 232 3.22 -6.67 15.43
CA ILE A 232 2.73 -8.00 15.83
C ILE A 232 1.95 -7.95 17.13
N GLU A 233 2.43 -7.21 18.14
CA GLU A 233 1.77 -7.12 19.44
C GLU A 233 0.39 -6.44 19.31
N MET A 234 0.32 -5.34 18.57
CA MET A 234 -0.95 -4.65 18.35
C MET A 234 -1.93 -5.48 17.51
N ARG A 235 -1.44 -6.24 16.51
CA ARG A 235 -2.27 -7.20 15.77
C ARG A 235 -2.87 -8.26 16.70
N LYS A 236 -2.03 -8.88 17.55
CA LYS A 236 -2.47 -9.92 18.50
C LYS A 236 -3.42 -9.39 19.55
N GLU A 237 -3.25 -8.15 20.00
CA GLU A 237 -4.14 -7.49 20.95
C GLU A 237 -5.57 -7.42 20.41
N TYR A 238 -5.73 -7.01 19.15
CA TYR A 238 -7.05 -6.82 18.54
C TYR A 238 -7.58 -8.06 17.81
N ASN A 239 -6.69 -8.91 17.30
CA ASN A 239 -7.05 -10.17 16.64
C ASN A 239 -5.97 -11.24 16.90
N PRO A 240 -6.17 -12.13 17.88
CA PRO A 240 -5.17 -13.14 18.25
C PRO A 240 -4.76 -14.11 17.13
N GLU A 241 -5.56 -14.23 16.06
CA GLU A 241 -5.20 -15.05 14.89
C GLU A 241 -4.10 -14.40 14.03
N MET A 242 -3.88 -13.09 14.19
CA MET A 242 -2.87 -12.31 13.44
C MET A 242 -1.53 -12.27 14.19
N ASP A 243 -1.05 -13.42 14.62
CA ASP A 243 0.17 -13.61 15.41
C ASP A 243 1.47 -13.51 14.57
N GLU A 244 2.59 -13.85 15.19
CA GLU A 244 3.93 -13.83 14.56
C GLU A 244 4.11 -14.81 13.40
N LYS A 245 3.21 -15.79 13.22
CA LYS A 245 3.26 -16.75 12.11
C LYS A 245 2.74 -16.12 10.82
N ILE A 246 1.89 -15.11 10.94
CA ILE A 246 1.35 -14.41 9.79
C ILE A 246 2.29 -13.25 9.44
N LEU A 247 2.96 -13.36 8.30
CA LEU A 247 3.86 -12.33 7.77
C LEU A 247 3.07 -11.07 7.38
N SER A 248 3.75 -10.04 6.87
CA SER A 248 3.11 -8.77 6.51
C SER A 248 3.67 -8.21 5.21
N THR A 249 2.78 -7.70 4.36
CA THR A 249 3.15 -6.90 3.18
C THR A 249 3.40 -5.43 3.53
N CYS A 250 3.07 -5.02 4.76
CA CYS A 250 3.10 -3.61 5.16
C CYS A 250 4.53 -3.10 5.34
N SER A 251 4.72 -1.81 5.08
CA SER A 251 5.95 -1.10 5.42
C SER A 251 6.33 -1.33 6.89
N PRO A 252 7.62 -1.52 7.21
CA PRO A 252 8.10 -1.57 8.59
C PRO A 252 7.68 -0.35 9.42
N GLY A 253 7.32 0.75 8.75
CA GLY A 253 6.76 1.95 9.36
C GLY A 253 5.30 1.83 9.82
N SER A 254 4.54 0.82 9.40
CA SER A 254 3.11 0.65 9.75
C SER A 254 2.94 0.02 11.13
N THR A 255 3.23 0.78 12.19
CA THR A 255 3.30 0.31 13.58
C THR A 255 2.24 0.88 14.51
N GLY A 256 1.26 1.64 13.99
CA GLY A 256 0.16 2.21 14.77
C GLY A 256 0.52 3.43 15.62
N ASP A 257 1.68 4.04 15.41
CA ASP A 257 2.16 5.16 16.25
C ASP A 257 1.15 6.32 16.32
N GLY A 258 0.51 6.67 15.20
CA GLY A 258 -0.49 7.75 15.15
C GLY A 258 -1.75 7.43 15.94
N ILE A 259 -2.21 6.17 15.87
CA ILE A 259 -3.37 5.69 16.65
C ILE A 259 -3.06 5.84 18.14
N VAL A 260 -1.90 5.32 18.58
CA VAL A 260 -1.47 5.38 19.97
C VAL A 260 -1.32 6.83 20.46
N MET A 261 -0.78 7.73 19.63
CA MET A 261 -0.67 9.15 19.99
C MET A 261 -2.05 9.81 20.15
N ALA A 262 -2.98 9.49 19.27
CA ALA A 262 -4.35 10.03 19.32
C ALA A 262 -5.13 9.49 20.53
N GLU A 263 -5.03 8.19 20.83
CA GLU A 263 -5.68 7.58 22.01
C GLU A 263 -5.22 8.22 23.32
N LYS A 264 -3.93 8.59 23.44
CA LYS A 264 -3.38 9.24 24.64
C LYS A 264 -4.04 10.58 24.95
N ILE A 265 -4.58 11.26 23.95
CA ILE A 265 -5.31 12.52 24.12
C ILE A 265 -6.84 12.34 24.03
N GLY A 266 -7.31 11.10 24.11
CA GLY A 266 -8.74 10.77 24.23
C GLY A 266 -9.46 10.45 22.92
N ALA A 267 -8.76 10.29 21.79
CA ALA A 267 -9.40 9.86 20.55
C ALA A 267 -10.06 8.49 20.69
N ALA A 268 -11.20 8.33 20.04
CA ALA A 268 -11.86 7.05 19.89
C ALA A 268 -11.25 6.25 18.75
N THR A 269 -11.28 4.92 18.86
CA THR A 269 -10.90 3.97 17.81
C THR A 269 -12.07 3.06 17.45
N VAL A 270 -12.09 2.56 16.22
CA VAL A 270 -13.14 1.67 15.70
C VAL A 270 -12.52 0.60 14.81
N ASP A 271 -13.18 -0.54 14.68
CA ASP A 271 -12.84 -1.62 13.75
C ASP A 271 -11.44 -2.26 13.92
N MET A 272 -10.79 -2.07 15.06
CA MET A 272 -9.40 -2.47 15.31
C MET A 272 -9.15 -3.97 15.11
N SER A 273 -10.15 -4.82 15.27
CA SER A 273 -10.05 -6.27 15.05
C SER A 273 -10.12 -6.67 13.56
N TYR A 274 -10.50 -5.74 12.67
CA TYR A 274 -10.60 -6.03 11.24
C TYR A 274 -9.24 -5.85 10.58
N ILE A 275 -8.53 -6.96 10.41
CA ILE A 275 -7.20 -7.02 9.80
C ILE A 275 -7.29 -7.88 8.56
N GLN A 276 -7.06 -7.29 7.39
CA GLN A 276 -7.12 -7.97 6.10
C GLN A 276 -5.80 -8.65 5.79
N THR A 277 -5.88 -9.89 5.30
CA THR A 277 -4.77 -10.59 4.68
C THR A 277 -4.88 -10.55 3.15
N TYR A 278 -3.74 -10.56 2.45
CA TYR A 278 -3.64 -10.75 1.01
C TYR A 278 -3.22 -12.19 0.72
N PRO A 279 -3.92 -12.91 -0.18
CA PRO A 279 -3.76 -14.36 -0.29
C PRO A 279 -2.48 -14.81 -1.01
N THR A 280 -1.89 -13.93 -1.84
CA THR A 280 -0.79 -14.27 -2.73
C THR A 280 0.46 -13.49 -2.34
N CYS A 281 1.16 -14.00 -1.33
CA CYS A 281 2.38 -13.38 -0.80
C CYS A 281 3.52 -14.39 -0.73
N ASP A 282 4.73 -13.87 -0.73
CA ASP A 282 5.97 -14.64 -0.61
C ASP A 282 6.03 -15.37 0.74
N ILE A 283 6.33 -16.66 0.69
CA ILE A 283 6.32 -17.54 1.87
C ILE A 283 7.46 -17.28 2.85
N THR A 284 8.45 -16.49 2.47
CA THR A 284 9.63 -16.17 3.29
C THR A 284 9.59 -14.75 3.83
N SER A 285 9.32 -13.78 2.95
CA SER A 285 9.33 -12.35 3.29
C SER A 285 7.95 -11.80 3.64
N GLY A 286 6.88 -12.46 3.20
CA GLY A 286 5.51 -11.96 3.32
C GLY A 286 5.16 -10.85 2.33
N THR A 287 6.07 -10.47 1.44
CA THR A 287 5.81 -9.42 0.44
C THR A 287 4.77 -9.85 -0.57
N LEU A 288 4.02 -8.89 -1.08
CA LEU A 288 3.05 -9.10 -2.15
C LEU A 288 3.76 -9.65 -3.40
N LEU A 289 3.14 -10.60 -4.10
CA LEU A 289 3.65 -11.20 -5.33
C LEU A 289 2.85 -10.68 -6.53
N TYR A 290 3.44 -9.76 -7.29
CA TYR A 290 2.86 -9.22 -8.52
C TYR A 290 2.79 -10.25 -9.65
N VAL A 291 3.76 -11.16 -9.74
CA VAL A 291 3.70 -12.32 -10.66
C VAL A 291 2.43 -13.15 -10.42
N GLY A 292 1.90 -13.14 -9.19
CA GLY A 292 0.62 -13.75 -8.83
C GLY A 292 -0.61 -13.06 -9.40
N ASP A 293 -0.49 -11.89 -10.02
CA ASP A 293 -1.61 -11.16 -10.62
C ASP A 293 -2.09 -11.77 -11.94
N VAL A 294 -1.39 -12.80 -12.47
CA VAL A 294 -1.97 -13.76 -13.43
C VAL A 294 -3.35 -14.25 -12.96
N ARG A 295 -3.55 -14.39 -11.64
CA ARG A 295 -4.85 -14.73 -11.03
C ARG A 295 -5.90 -13.66 -11.28
N LEU A 296 -5.56 -12.38 -11.12
CA LEU A 296 -6.50 -11.27 -11.35
C LEU A 296 -6.90 -11.11 -12.81
N ALA A 297 -6.03 -11.56 -13.73
CA ALA A 297 -6.36 -11.68 -15.15
C ALA A 297 -7.29 -12.88 -15.46
N GLY A 298 -7.69 -13.66 -14.44
CA GLY A 298 -8.56 -14.83 -14.59
C GLY A 298 -7.90 -16.06 -15.24
N ARG A 299 -6.56 -16.05 -15.33
CA ARG A 299 -5.78 -16.99 -16.14
C ARG A 299 -4.98 -18.01 -15.31
N SER A 300 -5.35 -18.25 -14.07
CA SER A 300 -4.75 -19.26 -13.21
C SER A 300 -5.78 -19.98 -12.37
N ILE A 301 -5.40 -21.11 -11.78
CA ILE A 301 -6.15 -21.78 -10.71
C ILE A 301 -5.30 -21.87 -9.45
N LEU A 302 -5.94 -21.93 -8.28
CA LEU A 302 -5.31 -22.21 -7.00
C LEU A 302 -5.55 -23.67 -6.63
N VAL A 303 -4.48 -24.41 -6.39
CA VAL A 303 -4.52 -25.80 -5.97
C VAL A 303 -3.80 -26.00 -4.64
N ASN A 304 -4.21 -27.05 -3.93
CA ASN A 304 -3.58 -27.46 -2.68
C ASN A 304 -2.52 -28.57 -2.92
N LYS A 305 -1.95 -29.07 -1.83
CA LYS A 305 -0.95 -30.17 -1.86
C LYS A 305 -1.48 -31.46 -2.49
N GLU A 306 -2.79 -31.66 -2.42
CA GLU A 306 -3.52 -32.80 -2.97
C GLU A 306 -3.90 -32.61 -4.44
N GLY A 307 -3.38 -31.54 -5.11
CA GLY A 307 -3.61 -31.25 -6.52
C GLY A 307 -5.02 -30.80 -6.86
N LYS A 308 -5.81 -30.36 -5.90
CA LYS A 308 -7.21 -29.98 -6.06
C LYS A 308 -7.42 -28.47 -5.87
N ARG A 309 -8.33 -27.88 -6.66
CA ARG A 309 -8.87 -26.55 -6.39
C ARG A 309 -9.62 -26.58 -5.05
N PHE A 310 -9.70 -25.43 -4.38
CA PHE A 310 -10.34 -25.34 -3.06
C PHE A 310 -11.09 -24.01 -2.84
N VAL A 311 -11.04 -23.09 -3.80
CA VAL A 311 -11.71 -21.77 -3.73
C VAL A 311 -11.89 -21.18 -5.13
N GLU A 312 -12.84 -20.27 -5.27
CA GLU A 312 -12.96 -19.40 -6.45
C GLU A 312 -11.81 -18.38 -6.47
N GLU A 313 -11.00 -18.40 -7.51
CA GLU A 313 -9.71 -17.66 -7.55
C GLU A 313 -9.87 -16.14 -7.62
N LEU A 314 -11.05 -15.63 -8.03
CA LEU A 314 -11.37 -14.20 -8.09
C LEU A 314 -12.25 -13.72 -6.92
N GLU A 315 -12.46 -14.55 -5.91
CA GLU A 315 -13.24 -14.21 -4.72
C GLU A 315 -12.55 -13.11 -3.90
N ARG A 316 -13.23 -12.58 -2.89
CA ARG A 316 -12.69 -11.59 -1.95
C ARG A 316 -11.40 -12.10 -1.31
N ARG A 317 -10.50 -11.20 -1.01
CA ARG A 317 -9.16 -11.50 -0.44
C ARG A 317 -9.24 -12.27 0.86
N ASP A 318 -10.15 -11.89 1.75
CA ASP A 318 -10.38 -12.53 3.06
C ASP A 318 -10.86 -13.98 2.89
N VAL A 319 -11.78 -14.23 1.95
CA VAL A 319 -12.29 -15.57 1.64
C VAL A 319 -11.18 -16.48 1.11
N ILE A 320 -10.40 -15.99 0.13
CA ILE A 320 -9.28 -16.78 -0.42
C ILE A 320 -8.21 -17.00 0.65
N SER A 321 -7.83 -15.97 1.41
CA SER A 321 -6.81 -16.08 2.47
C SER A 321 -7.20 -17.11 3.51
N LYS A 322 -8.45 -17.10 3.97
CA LYS A 322 -8.97 -18.10 4.90
C LYS A 322 -8.90 -19.50 4.30
N ALA A 323 -9.39 -19.67 3.07
CA ALA A 323 -9.35 -20.94 2.38
C ALA A 323 -7.92 -21.48 2.21
N VAL A 324 -6.92 -20.61 1.92
CA VAL A 324 -5.50 -20.98 1.86
C VAL A 324 -4.99 -21.42 3.23
N THR A 325 -5.31 -20.69 4.30
CA THR A 325 -4.86 -21.01 5.66
C THR A 325 -5.36 -22.39 6.11
N GLU A 326 -6.50 -22.83 5.61
CA GLU A 326 -7.09 -24.15 5.91
C GLU A 326 -6.44 -25.29 5.11
N GLN A 327 -5.57 -24.99 4.11
CA GLN A 327 -4.88 -26.05 3.35
C GLN A 327 -3.63 -26.57 4.06
N THR A 328 -3.15 -27.73 3.62
CA THR A 328 -1.93 -28.35 4.15
C THR A 328 -0.73 -27.41 4.11
N GLY A 329 -0.21 -27.05 5.26
CA GLY A 329 0.91 -26.10 5.41
C GLY A 329 0.51 -24.62 5.37
N GLY A 330 -0.78 -24.28 5.23
CA GLY A 330 -1.25 -22.89 5.15
C GLY A 330 -0.81 -22.17 3.88
N VAL A 331 -0.57 -22.91 2.80
CA VAL A 331 -0.08 -22.41 1.51
C VAL A 331 -1.00 -22.82 0.37
N SER A 332 -0.94 -22.08 -0.73
CA SER A 332 -1.54 -22.44 -2.02
C SER A 332 -0.48 -22.56 -3.09
N TYR A 333 -0.81 -23.29 -4.14
CA TYR A 333 -0.01 -23.41 -5.34
C TYR A 333 -0.82 -22.86 -6.51
N MET A 334 -0.36 -21.76 -7.09
CA MET A 334 -0.98 -21.15 -8.26
C MET A 334 -0.41 -21.81 -9.51
N PHE A 335 -1.29 -22.30 -10.40
CA PHE A 335 -0.94 -22.97 -11.65
C PHE A 335 -1.45 -22.20 -12.85
N TRP A 336 -0.62 -22.03 -13.88
CA TRP A 336 -0.95 -21.45 -15.17
C TRP A 336 -0.01 -21.95 -16.30
N ASP A 337 -0.31 -21.63 -17.55
CA ASP A 337 0.48 -21.94 -18.73
C ASP A 337 1.23 -20.71 -19.29
N GLU A 338 2.12 -20.93 -20.28
CA GLU A 338 2.88 -19.85 -20.94
C GLU A 338 1.97 -18.81 -21.58
N ALA A 339 0.89 -19.26 -22.26
CA ALA A 339 -0.07 -18.35 -22.90
C ALA A 339 -0.76 -17.42 -21.89
N SER A 340 -1.01 -17.91 -20.68
CA SER A 340 -1.54 -17.12 -19.56
C SER A 340 -0.49 -16.15 -18.99
N MET A 341 0.77 -16.56 -18.89
CA MET A 341 1.88 -15.68 -18.49
C MET A 341 2.03 -14.51 -19.47
N GLU A 342 2.13 -14.81 -20.78
CA GLU A 342 2.26 -13.79 -21.83
C GLU A 342 1.05 -12.84 -21.86
N ALA A 343 -0.14 -13.38 -21.78
CA ALA A 343 -1.36 -12.58 -21.86
C ALA A 343 -1.60 -11.68 -20.64
N SER A 344 -1.01 -12.03 -19.48
CA SER A 344 -1.10 -11.20 -18.28
C SER A 344 -0.12 -10.03 -18.29
N GLY A 345 1.03 -10.16 -18.97
CA GLY A 345 2.09 -9.16 -19.01
C GLY A 345 2.86 -8.99 -17.69
N VAL A 346 2.58 -9.82 -16.68
CA VAL A 346 3.18 -9.65 -15.32
C VAL A 346 4.68 -9.88 -15.29
N LYS A 347 5.20 -10.75 -16.16
CA LYS A 347 6.63 -11.02 -16.26
C LYS A 347 7.41 -9.83 -16.81
N GLU A 348 6.83 -9.13 -17.79
CA GLU A 348 7.39 -7.94 -18.40
C GLU A 348 7.31 -6.73 -17.47
N ALA A 349 6.23 -6.62 -16.70
CA ALA A 349 6.04 -5.55 -15.72
C ALA A 349 6.94 -5.73 -14.48
N HIS A 350 7.17 -6.98 -14.05
CA HIS A 350 7.92 -7.30 -12.82
C HIS A 350 9.04 -8.34 -13.05
N PRO A 351 10.01 -8.07 -13.96
CA PRO A 351 11.03 -9.04 -14.34
C PRO A 351 11.96 -9.43 -13.19
N GLU A 352 12.31 -8.47 -12.32
CA GLU A 352 13.18 -8.74 -11.15
C GLU A 352 12.51 -9.67 -10.14
N GLU A 353 11.20 -9.51 -9.90
CA GLU A 353 10.43 -10.42 -9.04
C GLU A 353 10.36 -11.81 -9.65
N TYR A 354 10.07 -11.93 -10.94
CA TYR A 354 10.05 -13.20 -11.65
C TYR A 354 11.39 -13.95 -11.51
N GLU A 355 12.52 -13.30 -11.79
CA GLU A 355 13.85 -13.88 -11.68
C GLU A 355 14.18 -14.29 -10.23
N ARG A 356 13.81 -13.47 -9.26
CA ARG A 356 13.96 -13.76 -7.84
C ARG A 356 13.20 -15.02 -7.44
N LEU A 357 11.93 -15.12 -7.80
CA LEU A 357 11.08 -16.27 -7.46
C LEU A 357 11.57 -17.59 -8.07
N ILE A 358 12.06 -17.55 -9.32
CA ILE A 358 12.73 -18.73 -9.95
C ILE A 358 13.99 -19.12 -9.17
N LYS A 359 14.85 -18.16 -8.82
CA LYS A 359 16.08 -18.38 -8.08
C LYS A 359 15.83 -18.94 -6.67
N GLU A 360 14.82 -18.41 -5.98
CA GLU A 360 14.42 -18.84 -4.63
C GLU A 360 13.61 -20.13 -4.64
N LYS A 361 13.25 -20.63 -5.81
CA LYS A 361 12.44 -21.84 -6.00
C LYS A 361 11.00 -21.71 -5.44
N HIS A 362 10.47 -20.48 -5.42
CA HIS A 362 9.07 -20.21 -5.10
C HIS A 362 8.19 -20.26 -6.34
N LEU A 363 8.77 -20.13 -7.52
CA LEU A 363 8.17 -20.30 -8.83
C LEU A 363 9.00 -21.30 -9.64
N VAL A 364 8.35 -22.21 -10.34
CA VAL A 364 9.00 -23.09 -11.31
C VAL A 364 8.31 -22.97 -12.66
N LYS A 365 9.11 -23.04 -13.73
CA LYS A 365 8.68 -23.30 -15.11
C LYS A 365 9.02 -24.73 -15.46
N ALA A 366 8.06 -25.52 -15.92
CA ALA A 366 8.20 -26.95 -16.21
C ALA A 366 7.58 -27.29 -17.56
N ASP A 367 8.13 -28.26 -18.26
CA ASP A 367 7.62 -28.68 -19.57
C ASP A 367 6.35 -29.53 -19.46
N THR A 368 6.16 -30.20 -18.32
CA THR A 368 5.01 -31.07 -18.07
C THR A 368 4.31 -30.76 -16.73
N ILE A 369 3.05 -31.17 -16.60
CA ILE A 369 2.29 -31.04 -15.34
C ILE A 369 2.93 -31.89 -14.26
N GLU A 370 3.48 -33.07 -14.59
CA GLU A 370 4.14 -33.96 -13.66
C GLU A 370 5.41 -33.33 -13.05
N GLU A 371 6.22 -32.68 -13.89
CA GLU A 371 7.42 -31.97 -13.41
C GLU A 371 7.04 -30.82 -12.50
N ALA A 372 6.02 -30.04 -12.89
CA ALA A 372 5.51 -28.95 -12.07
C ALA A 372 5.00 -29.45 -10.71
N ALA A 373 4.20 -30.53 -10.70
CA ALA A 373 3.68 -31.15 -9.48
C ALA A 373 4.80 -31.71 -8.60
N ALA A 374 5.74 -32.44 -9.20
CA ALA A 374 6.86 -33.09 -8.49
C ALA A 374 7.74 -32.07 -7.77
N PHE A 375 7.92 -30.88 -8.34
CA PHE A 375 8.76 -29.84 -7.76
C PHE A 375 8.31 -29.44 -6.34
N PHE A 376 7.03 -29.29 -6.13
CA PHE A 376 6.46 -28.98 -4.82
C PHE A 376 5.89 -30.23 -4.11
N GLY A 377 6.02 -31.43 -4.71
CA GLY A 377 5.48 -32.69 -4.17
C GLY A 377 3.95 -32.68 -4.09
N ILE A 378 3.28 -32.14 -5.10
CA ILE A 378 1.83 -32.18 -5.29
C ILE A 378 1.44 -33.50 -5.94
N ASP A 379 0.23 -34.01 -5.66
CA ASP A 379 -0.31 -35.17 -6.35
C ASP A 379 -0.51 -34.87 -7.85
N ALA A 380 0.37 -35.44 -8.70
CA ALA A 380 0.40 -35.16 -10.13
C ALA A 380 -0.84 -35.70 -10.85
N GLU A 381 -1.38 -36.84 -10.46
CA GLU A 381 -2.56 -37.43 -11.12
C GLU A 381 -3.83 -36.63 -10.75
N ALA A 382 -3.92 -36.20 -9.49
CA ALA A 382 -4.99 -35.30 -9.08
C ALA A 382 -4.91 -33.94 -9.78
N LEU A 383 -3.70 -33.36 -9.90
CA LEU A 383 -3.50 -32.09 -10.60
C LEU A 383 -3.89 -32.18 -12.07
N LYS A 384 -3.46 -33.23 -12.78
CA LYS A 384 -3.88 -33.48 -14.19
C LYS A 384 -5.40 -33.53 -14.32
N LYS A 385 -6.06 -34.26 -13.40
CA LYS A 385 -7.51 -34.34 -13.40
C LYS A 385 -8.15 -32.97 -13.16
N THR A 386 -7.65 -32.22 -12.21
CA THR A 386 -8.13 -30.86 -11.90
C THR A 386 -8.01 -29.93 -13.12
N ILE A 387 -6.89 -29.99 -13.85
CA ILE A 387 -6.68 -29.19 -15.07
C ILE A 387 -7.62 -29.64 -16.18
N ALA A 388 -7.81 -30.95 -16.36
CA ALA A 388 -8.74 -31.48 -17.37
C ALA A 388 -10.20 -31.07 -17.09
N ASP A 389 -10.64 -31.17 -15.83
CA ASP A 389 -11.97 -30.73 -15.40
C ASP A 389 -12.14 -29.20 -15.63
N TYR A 390 -11.14 -28.39 -15.25
CA TYR A 390 -11.17 -26.95 -15.47
C TYR A 390 -11.22 -26.58 -16.96
N ASN A 391 -10.44 -27.27 -17.81
CA ASN A 391 -10.47 -27.07 -19.26
C ASN A 391 -11.85 -27.43 -19.85
N GLN A 392 -12.52 -28.47 -19.33
CA GLN A 392 -13.89 -28.77 -19.70
C GLN A 392 -14.87 -27.66 -19.31
N TYR A 393 -14.71 -27.10 -18.06
CA TYR A 393 -15.52 -25.96 -17.63
C TYR A 393 -15.31 -24.72 -18.52
N ALA A 394 -14.06 -24.49 -18.96
CA ALA A 394 -13.76 -23.41 -19.88
C ALA A 394 -14.43 -23.63 -21.28
N ALA A 395 -14.46 -24.86 -21.79
CA ALA A 395 -15.12 -25.19 -23.00
C ALA A 395 -16.64 -25.04 -22.90
N ASP A 396 -17.22 -25.41 -21.77
CA ASP A 396 -18.65 -25.28 -21.46
C ASP A 396 -19.07 -23.83 -21.09
N GLY A 397 -18.08 -22.95 -20.84
CA GLY A 397 -18.30 -21.57 -20.43
C GLY A 397 -18.84 -21.41 -19.02
N LYS A 398 -18.73 -22.47 -18.18
CA LYS A 398 -19.23 -22.44 -16.79
C LYS A 398 -18.39 -23.34 -15.88
N ASP A 399 -17.83 -22.75 -14.83
CA ASP A 399 -17.19 -23.49 -13.74
C ASP A 399 -18.26 -24.10 -12.82
N LEU A 400 -18.35 -25.44 -12.81
CA LEU A 400 -19.34 -26.18 -12.01
C LEU A 400 -18.88 -26.43 -10.56
N GLU A 401 -17.61 -26.21 -10.27
CA GLU A 401 -17.02 -26.51 -8.96
C GLU A 401 -17.07 -25.29 -8.01
N PHE A 402 -16.61 -24.13 -8.48
CA PHE A 402 -16.52 -22.91 -7.66
C PHE A 402 -17.25 -21.71 -8.27
N ASN A 403 -17.88 -21.88 -9.45
CA ASN A 403 -18.59 -20.83 -10.17
C ASN A 403 -17.71 -19.60 -10.42
N LYS A 404 -16.46 -19.84 -10.85
CA LYS A 404 -15.45 -18.79 -11.10
C LYS A 404 -16.01 -17.72 -12.02
N ARG A 405 -15.86 -16.48 -11.59
CA ARG A 405 -16.33 -15.29 -12.29
C ARG A 405 -15.46 -14.97 -13.52
N GLY A 406 -16.02 -14.20 -14.42
CA GLY A 406 -15.34 -13.76 -15.64
C GLY A 406 -15.25 -14.82 -16.71
N LYS A 407 -14.39 -14.59 -17.71
CA LYS A 407 -14.16 -15.53 -18.81
C LYS A 407 -13.23 -16.65 -18.36
N LEU A 408 -13.70 -17.89 -18.46
CA LEU A 408 -12.85 -19.05 -18.25
C LEU A 408 -11.92 -19.23 -19.45
N VAL A 409 -10.65 -19.48 -19.18
CA VAL A 409 -9.62 -19.71 -20.22
C VAL A 409 -9.00 -21.08 -19.97
N ALA A 410 -9.14 -21.98 -20.93
CA ALA A 410 -8.52 -23.31 -20.86
C ALA A 410 -6.98 -23.19 -20.93
N PHE A 411 -6.29 -24.03 -20.19
CA PHE A 411 -4.84 -24.17 -20.29
C PHE A 411 -4.48 -24.98 -21.55
N GLY A 412 -3.48 -24.50 -22.28
CA GLY A 412 -2.91 -25.16 -23.45
C GLY A 412 -1.88 -26.23 -23.12
N GLU A 413 -1.07 -26.55 -24.11
CA GLU A 413 0.15 -27.36 -23.92
C GLU A 413 1.23 -26.49 -23.27
N GLY A 414 2.08 -27.12 -22.43
CA GLY A 414 3.15 -26.41 -21.69
C GLY A 414 4.05 -25.55 -22.58
N PRO A 415 5.02 -24.83 -21.97
CA PRO A 415 5.41 -24.98 -20.57
C PRO A 415 4.40 -24.41 -19.59
N TYR A 416 4.43 -24.95 -18.39
CA TYR A 416 3.57 -24.58 -17.26
C TYR A 416 4.36 -23.89 -16.17
N TYR A 417 3.64 -23.11 -15.39
CA TYR A 417 4.16 -22.46 -14.19
C TYR A 417 3.39 -22.93 -12.97
N ILE A 418 4.13 -23.07 -11.86
CA ILE A 418 3.51 -23.25 -10.56
C ILE A 418 4.27 -22.42 -9.51
N MET A 419 3.54 -21.67 -8.70
CA MET A 419 4.08 -20.76 -7.70
C MET A 419 3.46 -21.06 -6.34
N VAL A 420 4.30 -21.20 -5.31
CA VAL A 420 3.84 -21.31 -3.93
C VAL A 420 3.61 -19.92 -3.34
N SER A 421 2.53 -19.75 -2.60
CA SER A 421 2.21 -18.50 -1.89
C SER A 421 1.45 -18.76 -0.58
N GLN A 422 1.47 -17.78 0.30
CA GLN A 422 0.73 -17.81 1.57
C GLN A 422 0.04 -16.47 1.84
N PRO A 423 -0.98 -16.42 2.71
CA PRO A 423 -1.58 -15.16 3.15
C PRO A 423 -0.62 -14.36 4.04
N SER A 424 -0.62 -13.04 3.87
CA SER A 424 0.09 -12.11 4.75
C SER A 424 -0.80 -10.94 5.13
N VAL A 425 -0.61 -10.35 6.31
CA VAL A 425 -1.31 -9.11 6.71
C VAL A 425 -1.03 -8.03 5.68
N HIS A 426 -2.07 -7.35 5.24
CA HIS A 426 -1.98 -6.41 4.11
C HIS A 426 -2.57 -5.04 4.41
N HIS A 427 -3.63 -4.97 5.24
CA HIS A 427 -4.32 -3.71 5.56
C HIS A 427 -5.03 -3.84 6.91
N THR A 428 -5.00 -2.78 7.70
CA THR A 428 -5.81 -2.67 8.92
C THR A 428 -6.97 -1.72 8.65
N MET A 429 -8.24 -2.22 8.74
CA MET A 429 -9.41 -1.39 8.51
C MET A 429 -9.76 -0.53 9.72
N GLY A 430 -9.23 -0.88 10.88
CA GLY A 430 -9.40 -0.14 12.13
C GLY A 430 -8.41 1.00 12.29
N GLY A 431 -8.85 2.01 13.02
CA GLY A 431 -8.07 3.21 13.30
C GLY A 431 -8.84 4.22 14.14
N VAL A 432 -8.39 5.46 14.15
CA VAL A 432 -9.06 6.56 14.84
C VAL A 432 -10.41 6.86 14.18
N VAL A 433 -11.42 7.17 15.00
CA VAL A 433 -12.74 7.59 14.50
C VAL A 433 -12.65 8.99 13.94
N ILE A 434 -13.17 9.17 12.73
CA ILE A 434 -13.28 10.49 12.08
C ILE A 434 -14.73 10.80 11.69
N ASN A 435 -15.04 12.07 11.51
CA ASN A 435 -16.27 12.52 10.85
C ASN A 435 -16.04 12.72 9.33
N THR A 436 -17.08 13.13 8.62
CA THR A 436 -17.06 13.40 7.16
C THR A 436 -16.13 14.55 6.74
N ASN A 437 -15.63 15.33 7.69
CA ASN A 437 -14.66 16.40 7.52
C ASN A 437 -13.23 15.96 7.91
N ALA A 438 -12.99 14.67 8.09
CA ALA A 438 -11.70 14.08 8.51
C ALA A 438 -11.19 14.59 9.88
N GLN A 439 -12.04 15.20 10.71
CA GLN A 439 -11.70 15.57 12.08
C GLN A 439 -11.74 14.33 12.97
N VAL A 440 -10.71 14.12 13.79
CA VAL A 440 -10.64 13.02 14.76
C VAL A 440 -11.62 13.25 15.90
N LEU A 441 -12.38 12.20 16.26
CA LEU A 441 -13.40 12.27 17.30
C LEU A 441 -12.88 11.66 18.62
N ASP A 442 -13.31 12.25 19.73
CA ASP A 442 -13.15 11.67 21.07
C ASP A 442 -14.19 10.56 21.35
N LYS A 443 -14.10 9.96 22.53
CA LYS A 443 -15.03 8.89 22.99
C LYS A 443 -16.47 9.35 23.18
N ASP A 444 -16.73 10.65 23.24
CA ASP A 444 -18.07 11.25 23.31
C ASP A 444 -18.59 11.62 21.91
N GLY A 445 -17.84 11.36 20.85
CA GLY A 445 -18.17 11.69 19.45
C GLY A 445 -17.95 13.16 19.09
N LYS A 446 -17.18 13.90 19.89
CA LYS A 446 -16.86 15.30 19.62
C LYS A 446 -15.50 15.39 18.91
N ALA A 447 -15.40 16.35 17.97
CA ALA A 447 -14.15 16.61 17.29
C ALA A 447 -13.07 17.13 18.28
N ILE A 448 -11.87 16.49 18.24
CA ILE A 448 -10.68 16.97 18.94
C ILE A 448 -10.14 18.16 18.15
N SER A 449 -10.22 19.34 18.75
CA SER A 449 -9.81 20.58 18.09
C SER A 449 -8.37 20.53 17.59
N GLY A 450 -8.15 20.91 16.33
CA GLY A 450 -6.82 20.94 15.71
C GLY A 450 -6.25 19.57 15.33
N LEU A 451 -7.03 18.48 15.41
CA LEU A 451 -6.59 17.13 15.02
C LEU A 451 -7.44 16.55 13.89
N TYR A 452 -6.77 16.18 12.81
CA TYR A 452 -7.33 15.57 11.61
C TYR A 452 -6.60 14.28 11.30
N ALA A 453 -7.22 13.36 10.54
CA ALA A 453 -6.57 12.13 10.13
C ALA A 453 -7.00 11.71 8.72
N ALA A 454 -6.09 11.05 7.99
CA ALA A 454 -6.31 10.58 6.63
C ALA A 454 -5.56 9.28 6.34
N GLY A 455 -6.15 8.43 5.52
CA GLY A 455 -5.61 7.14 5.12
C GLY A 455 -5.77 6.06 6.19
N GLU A 456 -4.99 5.01 6.09
CA GLU A 456 -5.10 3.77 6.87
C GLU A 456 -5.02 3.94 8.40
N VAL A 457 -4.64 5.12 8.90
CA VAL A 457 -4.72 5.46 10.33
C VAL A 457 -6.15 5.66 10.82
N THR A 458 -7.12 5.84 9.90
CA THR A 458 -8.54 6.04 10.18
C THR A 458 -9.31 4.74 10.13
N GLY A 459 -10.37 4.62 10.95
CA GLY A 459 -11.28 3.48 10.93
C GLY A 459 -12.68 3.84 10.45
N GLY A 460 -13.50 2.80 10.20
CA GLY A 460 -14.91 2.95 9.85
C GLY A 460 -15.23 3.10 8.35
N ILE A 461 -14.23 3.18 7.46
CA ILE A 461 -14.46 3.40 6.03
C ILE A 461 -14.69 2.09 5.27
N HIS A 462 -14.00 1.02 5.63
CA HIS A 462 -13.97 -0.23 4.86
C HIS A 462 -14.78 -1.38 5.47
N GLY A 463 -15.27 -1.21 6.70
CA GLY A 463 -15.99 -2.26 7.42
C GLY A 463 -15.14 -3.52 7.65
N GLY A 464 -15.73 -4.70 7.52
CA GLY A 464 -15.08 -5.97 7.81
C GLY A 464 -14.02 -6.39 6.79
N ASN A 465 -14.06 -5.83 5.57
CA ASN A 465 -13.10 -6.16 4.49
C ASN A 465 -13.02 -5.05 3.45
N ARG A 466 -11.81 -4.68 3.07
CA ARG A 466 -11.52 -3.66 2.06
C ARG A 466 -11.40 -4.27 0.65
N LEU A 467 -12.13 -3.72 -0.32
CA LEU A 467 -12.01 -4.11 -1.72
C LEU A 467 -10.71 -3.60 -2.36
N GLY A 468 -10.19 -4.31 -3.37
CA GLY A 468 -9.00 -3.91 -4.12
C GLY A 468 -9.17 -2.52 -4.74
N GLY A 469 -8.09 -1.73 -4.78
CA GLY A 469 -8.14 -0.35 -5.29
C GLY A 469 -8.69 0.69 -4.32
N ASN A 470 -9.47 0.28 -3.29
CA ASN A 470 -10.15 1.22 -2.39
C ASN A 470 -9.21 1.94 -1.42
N ALA A 471 -8.13 1.31 -0.94
CA ALA A 471 -7.17 2.00 -0.08
C ALA A 471 -6.48 3.16 -0.80
N ILE A 472 -6.20 2.99 -2.10
CA ILE A 472 -5.52 4.03 -2.88
C ILE A 472 -6.46 5.22 -3.14
N VAL A 473 -7.73 4.99 -3.49
CA VAL A 473 -8.65 6.14 -3.64
C VAL A 473 -8.96 6.79 -2.30
N GLU A 474 -9.05 6.02 -1.23
CA GLU A 474 -9.34 6.53 0.12
C GLU A 474 -8.27 7.51 0.60
N ILE A 475 -6.97 7.20 0.45
CA ILE A 475 -5.88 8.08 0.90
C ILE A 475 -5.90 9.44 0.21
N PHE A 476 -6.37 9.53 -1.04
CA PHE A 476 -6.47 10.80 -1.78
C PHE A 476 -7.73 11.57 -1.39
N VAL A 477 -8.86 10.88 -1.24
CA VAL A 477 -10.10 11.51 -0.80
C VAL A 477 -9.94 12.05 0.62
N SER A 478 -9.49 11.23 1.57
CA SER A 478 -9.35 11.63 2.97
C SER A 478 -8.25 12.68 3.17
N GLY A 479 -7.11 12.56 2.44
CA GLY A 479 -6.01 13.52 2.49
C GLY A 479 -6.44 14.93 2.05
N ARG A 480 -7.16 15.02 0.94
CA ARG A 480 -7.72 16.29 0.46
C ARG A 480 -8.78 16.84 1.41
N THR A 481 -9.70 15.99 1.87
CA THR A 481 -10.73 16.39 2.83
C THR A 481 -10.12 16.94 4.12
N ALA A 482 -9.12 16.29 4.69
CA ALA A 482 -8.44 16.77 5.90
C ALA A 482 -7.77 18.13 5.68
N ALA A 483 -7.11 18.33 4.54
CA ALA A 483 -6.42 19.56 4.21
C ALA A 483 -7.40 20.72 3.94
N ASP A 484 -8.46 20.50 3.20
CA ASP A 484 -9.48 21.51 2.93
C ASP A 484 -10.17 21.94 4.24
N THR A 485 -10.48 20.98 5.11
CA THR A 485 -11.13 21.27 6.40
C THR A 485 -10.19 22.05 7.32
N ILE A 486 -8.94 21.61 7.51
CA ILE A 486 -7.99 22.27 8.43
C ILE A 486 -7.70 23.71 8.02
N VAL A 487 -7.66 23.99 6.71
CA VAL A 487 -7.50 25.37 6.22
C VAL A 487 -8.78 26.18 6.39
N ALA A 488 -9.96 25.59 6.15
CA ALA A 488 -11.23 26.26 6.29
C ALA A 488 -11.60 26.60 7.74
N ASP A 489 -11.39 25.69 8.68
CA ASP A 489 -11.69 25.86 10.12
C ASP A 489 -10.86 26.97 10.78
N ASN A 490 -9.80 27.44 10.12
CA ASN A 490 -8.86 28.42 10.66
C ASN A 490 -8.67 29.66 9.75
N LYS A 491 -9.71 30.00 8.95
CA LYS A 491 -9.77 31.25 8.16
C LYS A 491 -10.16 32.48 8.96
#